data_f9c0740b784cc5cc33d7253dc9297292
#
_entry.id   f9c0740b784cc5cc33d7253dc9297292
#
_cell.length_a   1.000
_cell.length_b   1.000
_cell.length_c   1.000
_cell.angle_alpha   90.00
_cell.angle_beta   90.00
_cell.angle_gamma   90.00
#
_symmetry.space_group_name_H-M   'P 1'
#
loop_
_entity.id
_entity.type
_entity.pdbx_description
1 polymer ?
#
loop_
_entity_poly.entity_id
_entity_poly.type
_entity_poly.pdbx_seq_one_letter_code
_entity_poly.pdbx_strand_id
1 'polypeptide(L)'
;MNRKFLQYIPFVKRLYPSIVKKIFFIFNIGEISFKFFDVNFFLNINEPMEKDILLFDYYENEQINFLIQRLKNENFDYFFDIGANSGLYSLIIGNLFSSIKIKSFEPINNSIKKFKKNLSINKKINNIEIYHFGLSNKNSELLMKAYKKKNFIQSGGFGVAKKNENLKNLHTELAFFKKTDDLIDVKNKKLMIKIDTEGHEFEVLEGMNKI
;
A
#
# COMPACT_ATOMS: atom_id res chain seq x y z
N MET A 1 -8.74 0.06 -24.72
CA MET A 1 -7.52 0.72 -25.24
C MET A 1 -6.44 0.61 -24.18
N ASN A 2 -5.30 0.01 -24.50
CA ASN A 2 -4.23 -0.22 -23.51
C ASN A 2 -3.52 1.10 -23.18
N ARG A 3 -3.93 1.77 -22.09
CA ARG A 3 -3.37 3.07 -21.66
C ARG A 3 -1.94 2.97 -21.15
N LYS A 4 -1.46 1.75 -20.84
CA LYS A 4 -0.06 1.50 -20.44
C LYS A 4 0.94 2.07 -21.46
N PHE A 5 0.61 2.05 -22.76
CA PHE A 5 1.49 2.56 -23.81
C PHE A 5 1.76 4.08 -23.68
N LEU A 6 0.83 4.85 -23.15
CA LEU A 6 0.96 6.31 -23.03
C LEU A 6 2.10 6.75 -22.11
N GLN A 7 2.48 5.92 -21.14
CA GLN A 7 3.59 6.23 -20.22
C GLN A 7 4.97 6.21 -20.90
N TYR A 8 5.10 5.50 -22.05
CA TYR A 8 6.36 5.41 -22.81
C TYR A 8 6.57 6.56 -23.78
N ILE A 9 5.57 7.41 -23.97
CA ILE A 9 5.66 8.61 -24.83
C ILE A 9 6.04 9.80 -23.93
N PRO A 10 7.27 10.33 -24.00
CA PRO A 10 7.78 11.32 -23.02
C PRO A 10 6.90 12.57 -22.92
N PHE A 11 6.42 13.07 -24.06
CA PHE A 11 5.56 14.25 -24.13
C PHE A 11 4.19 14.01 -23.50
N VAL A 12 3.57 12.85 -23.76
CA VAL A 12 2.28 12.47 -23.20
C VAL A 12 2.40 12.25 -21.71
N LYS A 13 3.44 11.54 -21.25
CA LYS A 13 3.72 11.30 -19.82
C LYS A 13 3.81 12.61 -19.03
N ARG A 14 4.28 13.69 -19.63
CA ARG A 14 4.42 14.99 -18.97
C ARG A 14 3.15 15.84 -19.00
N LEU A 15 2.48 15.93 -20.15
CA LEU A 15 1.34 16.83 -20.34
C LEU A 15 0.00 16.24 -19.91
N TYR A 16 -0.25 14.97 -20.22
CA TYR A 16 -1.51 14.31 -19.93
C TYR A 16 -1.89 14.35 -18.43
N PRO A 17 -1.00 14.04 -17.47
CA PRO A 17 -1.32 14.18 -16.04
C PRO A 17 -1.68 15.62 -15.64
N SER A 18 -1.03 16.62 -16.23
CA SER A 18 -1.29 18.03 -15.92
C SER A 18 -2.67 18.48 -16.38
N ILE A 19 -3.09 18.04 -17.58
CA ILE A 19 -4.40 18.33 -18.13
C ILE A 19 -5.49 17.66 -17.29
N VAL A 20 -5.34 16.36 -17.01
CA VAL A 20 -6.33 15.63 -16.21
C VAL A 20 -6.45 16.20 -14.81
N LYS A 21 -5.33 16.55 -14.14
CA LYS A 21 -5.37 17.22 -12.83
C LYS A 21 -6.14 18.54 -12.86
N LYS A 22 -5.99 19.34 -13.92
CA LYS A 22 -6.77 20.58 -14.08
C LYS A 22 -8.27 20.30 -14.19
N ILE A 23 -8.64 19.27 -14.96
CA ILE A 23 -10.04 18.84 -15.08
C ILE A 23 -10.59 18.44 -13.72
N PHE A 24 -9.88 17.57 -12.98
CA PHE A 24 -10.27 17.15 -11.62
C PHE A 24 -10.44 18.35 -10.68
N PHE A 25 -9.54 19.33 -10.76
CA PHE A 25 -9.63 20.54 -9.97
C PHE A 25 -10.85 21.40 -10.35
N ILE A 26 -11.10 21.64 -11.64
CA ILE A 26 -12.22 22.46 -12.12
C ILE A 26 -13.57 21.86 -11.71
N PHE A 27 -13.71 20.52 -11.82
CA PHE A 27 -14.94 19.80 -11.47
C PHE A 27 -15.00 19.36 -10.00
N ASN A 28 -14.05 19.78 -9.17
CA ASN A 28 -13.94 19.42 -7.76
C ASN A 28 -14.02 17.89 -7.52
N ILE A 29 -13.36 17.10 -8.37
CA ILE A 29 -13.34 15.64 -8.27
C ILE A 29 -12.26 15.25 -7.27
N GLY A 30 -12.67 14.71 -6.11
CA GLY A 30 -11.73 14.27 -5.08
C GLY A 30 -11.18 12.86 -5.36
N GLU A 31 -12.08 11.89 -5.42
CA GLU A 31 -11.75 10.49 -5.69
C GLU A 31 -12.74 9.89 -6.69
N ILE A 32 -12.26 8.96 -7.50
CA ILE A 32 -13.12 8.19 -8.39
C ILE A 32 -12.95 6.69 -8.16
N SER A 33 -14.02 5.94 -8.39
CA SER A 33 -13.92 4.47 -8.41
C SER A 33 -13.29 4.02 -9.73
N PHE A 34 -12.27 3.19 -9.62
CA PHE A 34 -11.54 2.64 -10.77
C PHE A 34 -11.22 1.17 -10.54
N LYS A 35 -11.33 0.37 -11.59
CA LYS A 35 -11.06 -1.06 -11.54
C LYS A 35 -9.64 -1.36 -11.99
N PHE A 36 -8.84 -2.00 -11.10
CA PHE A 36 -7.46 -2.42 -11.37
C PHE A 36 -7.26 -3.85 -10.88
N PHE A 37 -6.73 -4.75 -11.71
CA PHE A 37 -6.64 -6.20 -11.43
C PHE A 37 -7.97 -6.80 -10.92
N ASP A 38 -9.08 -6.43 -11.55
CA ASP A 38 -10.44 -6.87 -11.17
C ASP A 38 -10.91 -6.46 -9.77
N VAL A 39 -10.20 -5.56 -9.10
CA VAL A 39 -10.56 -4.95 -7.81
C VAL A 39 -10.95 -3.50 -8.00
N ASN A 40 -12.00 -3.05 -7.32
CA ASN A 40 -12.41 -1.66 -7.33
C ASN A 40 -11.64 -0.86 -6.27
N PHE A 41 -11.10 0.28 -6.66
CA PHE A 41 -10.39 1.21 -5.78
C PHE A 41 -10.98 2.61 -5.89
N PHE A 42 -11.06 3.32 -4.78
CA PHE A 42 -11.21 4.77 -4.81
C PHE A 42 -9.82 5.39 -5.01
N LEU A 43 -9.61 6.08 -6.11
CA LEU A 43 -8.31 6.64 -6.48
C LEU A 43 -8.37 8.16 -6.55
N ASN A 44 -7.31 8.81 -6.03
CA ASN A 44 -7.11 10.25 -6.02
C ASN A 44 -5.98 10.62 -6.97
N ILE A 45 -6.25 11.49 -7.93
CA ILE A 45 -5.27 11.95 -8.94
C ILE A 45 -4.04 12.65 -8.34
N ASN A 46 -4.10 13.07 -7.08
CA ASN A 46 -2.99 13.74 -6.41
C ASN A 46 -2.00 12.76 -5.76
N GLU A 47 -2.41 11.51 -5.47
CA GLU A 47 -1.54 10.45 -4.99
C GLU A 47 -0.73 9.86 -6.14
N PRO A 48 0.61 9.76 -6.05
CA PRO A 48 1.45 9.30 -7.16
C PRO A 48 1.07 7.93 -7.69
N MET A 49 0.97 6.92 -6.82
CA MET A 49 0.56 5.55 -7.17
C MET A 49 -0.83 5.53 -7.82
N GLU A 50 -1.81 6.15 -7.17
CA GLU A 50 -3.20 6.17 -7.61
C GLU A 50 -3.36 6.92 -8.95
N LYS A 51 -2.61 8.00 -9.13
CA LYS A 51 -2.52 8.74 -10.40
C LYS A 51 -2.03 7.83 -11.53
N ASP A 52 -0.99 7.05 -11.29
CA ASP A 52 -0.42 6.21 -12.33
C ASP A 52 -1.39 5.07 -12.71
N ILE A 53 -2.09 4.48 -11.75
CA ILE A 53 -3.20 3.55 -12.02
C ILE A 53 -4.30 4.24 -12.83
N LEU A 54 -4.78 5.42 -12.40
CA LEU A 54 -5.87 6.15 -13.08
C LEU A 54 -5.55 6.53 -14.52
N LEU A 55 -4.34 7.01 -14.76
CA LEU A 55 -3.96 7.56 -16.06
C LEU A 55 -3.45 6.50 -17.04
N PHE A 56 -2.71 5.52 -16.53
CA PHE A 56 -1.97 4.58 -17.36
C PHE A 56 -2.43 3.14 -17.22
N ASP A 57 -3.32 2.85 -16.23
CA ASP A 57 -3.74 1.49 -15.88
C ASP A 57 -2.51 0.61 -15.55
N TYR A 58 -1.56 1.22 -14.82
CA TYR A 58 -0.26 0.64 -14.56
C TYR A 58 0.34 1.14 -13.26
N TYR A 59 0.72 0.21 -12.40
CA TYR A 59 1.56 0.43 -11.22
C TYR A 59 2.10 -0.91 -10.75
N GLU A 60 3.42 -1.08 -10.75
CA GLU A 60 4.10 -2.30 -10.29
C GLU A 60 3.53 -3.61 -10.88
N ASN A 61 3.01 -3.57 -12.11
CA ASN A 61 2.34 -4.71 -12.73
C ASN A 61 3.23 -5.95 -12.80
N GLU A 62 4.53 -5.79 -13.00
CA GLU A 62 5.50 -6.87 -13.08
C GLU A 62 5.63 -7.57 -11.71
N GLN A 63 5.76 -6.81 -10.63
CA GLN A 63 5.84 -7.32 -9.25
C GLN A 63 4.54 -8.01 -8.84
N ILE A 64 3.40 -7.39 -9.13
CA ILE A 64 2.08 -7.97 -8.86
C ILE A 64 1.90 -9.29 -9.62
N ASN A 65 2.23 -9.32 -10.92
CA ASN A 65 2.12 -10.53 -11.73
C ASN A 65 3.10 -11.62 -11.26
N PHE A 66 4.33 -11.28 -10.88
CA PHE A 66 5.28 -12.22 -10.29
C PHE A 66 4.71 -12.85 -9.02
N LEU A 67 4.16 -12.05 -8.11
CA LEU A 67 3.54 -12.52 -6.89
C LEU A 67 2.35 -13.46 -7.19
N ILE A 68 1.46 -13.07 -8.11
CA ILE A 68 0.33 -13.89 -8.54
C ILE A 68 0.81 -15.25 -9.10
N GLN A 69 1.84 -15.27 -9.93
CA GLN A 69 2.40 -16.50 -10.47
C GLN A 69 2.97 -17.41 -9.37
N ARG A 70 3.70 -16.84 -8.40
CA ARG A 70 4.24 -17.60 -7.28
C ARG A 70 3.12 -18.23 -6.43
N LEU A 71 2.08 -17.45 -6.11
CA LEU A 71 0.93 -17.91 -5.34
C LEU A 71 0.07 -18.95 -6.08
N LYS A 72 0.06 -18.95 -7.42
CA LYS A 72 -0.60 -19.96 -8.24
C LYS A 72 0.16 -21.29 -8.28
N ASN A 73 1.47 -21.23 -8.30
CA ASN A 73 2.33 -22.41 -8.52
C ASN A 73 2.63 -23.17 -7.22
N GLU A 74 2.40 -22.56 -6.08
CA GLU A 74 2.71 -23.13 -4.78
C GLU A 74 1.57 -22.85 -3.80
N ASN A 75 1.32 -23.79 -2.90
CA ASN A 75 0.30 -23.62 -1.86
C ASN A 75 0.85 -22.80 -0.70
N PHE A 76 0.28 -21.64 -0.46
CA PHE A 76 0.58 -20.79 0.68
C PHE A 76 -0.61 -20.74 1.63
N ASP A 77 -0.34 -20.78 2.94
CA ASP A 77 -1.36 -20.61 3.98
C ASP A 77 -1.66 -19.13 4.21
N TYR A 78 -0.61 -18.29 4.16
CA TYR A 78 -0.72 -16.87 4.47
C TYR A 78 0.02 -16.00 3.45
N PHE A 79 -0.52 -14.81 3.24
CA PHE A 79 0.16 -13.67 2.64
C PHE A 79 0.24 -12.52 3.66
N PHE A 80 1.45 -12.05 3.95
CA PHE A 80 1.67 -10.90 4.80
C PHE A 80 2.03 -9.70 3.96
N ASP A 81 1.22 -8.65 4.05
CA ASP A 81 1.42 -7.36 3.39
C ASP A 81 1.85 -6.34 4.45
N ILE A 82 3.18 -6.14 4.57
CA ILE A 82 3.78 -5.27 5.57
C ILE A 82 4.10 -3.93 4.92
N GLY A 83 3.48 -2.86 5.44
CA GLY A 83 3.36 -1.57 4.76
C GLY A 83 2.26 -1.64 3.70
N ALA A 84 1.06 -2.08 4.11
CA ALA A 84 -0.04 -2.34 3.17
C ALA A 84 -0.62 -1.07 2.53
N ASN A 85 -0.35 0.10 3.07
CA ASN A 85 -0.86 1.39 2.61
C ASN A 85 -2.39 1.35 2.37
N SER A 86 -2.87 1.73 1.21
CA SER A 86 -4.29 1.69 0.83
C SER A 86 -4.83 0.29 0.49
N GLY A 87 -4.02 -0.76 0.68
CA GLY A 87 -4.39 -2.16 0.52
C GLY A 87 -4.28 -2.71 -0.89
N LEU A 88 -3.46 -2.10 -1.76
CA LEU A 88 -3.35 -2.51 -3.17
C LEU A 88 -3.06 -4.00 -3.32
N TYR A 89 -1.96 -4.47 -2.75
CA TYR A 89 -1.54 -5.87 -2.83
C TYR A 89 -2.52 -6.80 -2.12
N SER A 90 -2.91 -6.46 -0.90
CA SER A 90 -3.86 -7.24 -0.10
C SER A 90 -5.17 -7.48 -0.82
N LEU A 91 -5.75 -6.45 -1.43
CA LEU A 91 -7.03 -6.55 -2.14
C LEU A 91 -6.92 -7.35 -3.43
N ILE A 92 -5.86 -7.17 -4.21
CA ILE A 92 -5.63 -7.93 -5.44
C ILE A 92 -5.45 -9.42 -5.11
N ILE A 93 -4.60 -9.74 -4.14
CA ILE A 93 -4.35 -11.13 -3.73
C ILE A 93 -5.61 -11.73 -3.09
N GLY A 94 -6.30 -10.98 -2.22
CA GLY A 94 -7.56 -11.44 -1.60
C GLY A 94 -8.68 -11.74 -2.59
N ASN A 95 -8.75 -10.96 -3.67
CA ASN A 95 -9.72 -11.19 -4.75
C ASN A 95 -9.41 -12.45 -5.57
N LEU A 96 -8.12 -12.75 -5.77
CA LEU A 96 -7.69 -13.88 -6.61
C LEU A 96 -7.56 -15.20 -5.84
N PHE A 97 -7.28 -15.16 -4.54
CA PHE A 97 -6.93 -16.34 -3.72
C PHE A 97 -7.72 -16.34 -2.41
N SER A 98 -8.98 -16.77 -2.46
CA SER A 98 -9.87 -16.80 -1.29
C SER A 98 -9.42 -17.79 -0.19
N SER A 99 -8.61 -18.80 -0.54
CA SER A 99 -8.06 -19.77 0.42
C SER A 99 -6.84 -19.28 1.21
N ILE A 100 -6.15 -18.24 0.72
CA ILE A 100 -4.99 -17.66 1.40
C ILE A 100 -5.48 -16.65 2.44
N LYS A 101 -5.04 -16.78 3.70
CA LYS A 101 -5.33 -15.80 4.74
C LYS A 101 -4.36 -14.62 4.61
N ILE A 102 -4.89 -13.42 4.50
CA ILE A 102 -4.09 -12.22 4.32
C ILE A 102 -4.03 -11.44 5.63
N LYS A 103 -2.82 -11.13 6.07
CA LYS A 103 -2.57 -10.25 7.23
C LYS A 103 -1.85 -8.99 6.74
N SER A 104 -2.52 -7.87 6.88
CA SER A 104 -2.07 -6.57 6.36
C SER A 104 -1.73 -5.65 7.52
N PHE A 105 -0.51 -5.12 7.52
CA PHE A 105 0.01 -4.26 8.59
C PHE A 105 0.29 -2.88 8.04
N GLU A 106 -0.33 -1.87 8.62
CA GLU A 106 -0.20 -0.48 8.18
C GLU A 106 -0.33 0.46 9.40
N PRO A 107 0.68 1.25 9.73
CA PRO A 107 0.64 2.12 10.90
C PRO A 107 -0.09 3.44 10.69
N ILE A 108 -0.24 3.92 9.44
CA ILE A 108 -0.69 5.28 9.14
C ILE A 108 -2.22 5.38 9.10
N ASN A 109 -2.79 6.32 9.86
CA ASN A 109 -4.23 6.51 10.00
C ASN A 109 -4.95 6.71 8.66
N ASN A 110 -4.43 7.57 7.79
CA ASN A 110 -5.08 7.87 6.52
C ASN A 110 -5.03 6.67 5.56
N SER A 111 -3.91 5.94 5.54
CA SER A 111 -3.75 4.71 4.76
C SER A 111 -4.76 3.65 5.20
N ILE A 112 -4.89 3.40 6.50
CA ILE A 112 -5.89 2.47 7.07
C ILE A 112 -7.32 2.85 6.71
N LYS A 113 -7.69 4.13 6.83
CA LYS A 113 -9.03 4.61 6.45
C LYS A 113 -9.30 4.34 4.97
N LYS A 114 -8.32 4.60 4.12
CA LYS A 114 -8.40 4.36 2.68
C LYS A 114 -8.52 2.86 2.38
N PHE A 115 -7.71 2.04 3.02
CA PHE A 115 -7.74 0.59 2.87
C PHE A 115 -9.13 0.03 3.24
N LYS A 116 -9.66 0.37 4.41
CA LYS A 116 -11.00 -0.04 4.84
C LYS A 116 -12.09 0.42 3.87
N LYS A 117 -11.97 1.64 3.33
CA LYS A 117 -12.87 2.15 2.30
C LYS A 117 -12.79 1.31 1.02
N ASN A 118 -11.59 0.98 0.54
CA ASN A 118 -11.40 0.14 -0.63
C ASN A 118 -11.94 -1.29 -0.39
N LEU A 119 -11.70 -1.87 0.78
CA LEU A 119 -12.23 -3.20 1.12
C LEU A 119 -13.77 -3.20 1.14
N SER A 120 -14.40 -2.15 1.66
CA SER A 120 -15.86 -2.08 1.81
C SER A 120 -16.63 -2.14 0.50
N ILE A 121 -16.04 -1.72 -0.62
CA ILE A 121 -16.65 -1.80 -1.95
C ILE A 121 -16.37 -3.13 -2.69
N ASN A 122 -15.51 -3.97 -2.12
CA ASN A 122 -15.14 -5.28 -2.65
C ASN A 122 -15.69 -6.42 -1.76
N LYS A 123 -17.01 -6.48 -1.60
CA LYS A 123 -17.71 -7.35 -0.63
C LYS A 123 -17.43 -8.85 -0.73
N LYS A 124 -16.88 -9.32 -1.84
CA LYS A 124 -16.50 -10.73 -2.03
C LYS A 124 -15.18 -11.09 -1.34
N ILE A 125 -14.38 -10.09 -1.00
CA ILE A 125 -13.08 -10.27 -0.34
C ILE A 125 -13.34 -10.36 1.17
N ASN A 126 -13.13 -11.51 1.77
CA ASN A 126 -13.44 -11.80 3.18
C ASN A 126 -12.28 -12.48 3.94
N ASN A 127 -11.12 -12.60 3.32
CA ASN A 127 -9.95 -13.30 3.82
C ASN A 127 -8.81 -12.35 4.25
N ILE A 128 -9.12 -11.07 4.50
CA ILE A 128 -8.15 -10.03 4.89
C ILE A 128 -8.38 -9.59 6.32
N GLU A 129 -7.33 -9.68 7.15
CA GLU A 129 -7.24 -9.07 8.47
C GLU A 129 -6.37 -7.82 8.38
N ILE A 130 -6.91 -6.67 8.80
CA ILE A 130 -6.19 -5.39 8.78
C ILE A 130 -5.75 -5.02 10.19
N TYR A 131 -4.45 -4.87 10.37
CA TYR A 131 -3.83 -4.45 11.62
C TYR A 131 -3.33 -3.01 11.53
N HIS A 132 -3.86 -2.15 12.43
CA HIS A 132 -3.49 -0.74 12.48
C HIS A 132 -2.26 -0.52 13.36
N PHE A 133 -1.15 -1.10 12.98
CA PHE A 133 0.19 -0.90 13.53
C PHE A 133 1.24 -1.40 12.53
N GLY A 134 2.44 -0.89 12.65
CA GLY A 134 3.60 -1.39 11.90
C GLY A 134 4.26 -2.59 12.59
N LEU A 135 5.09 -3.32 11.82
CA LEU A 135 5.95 -4.36 12.37
C LEU A 135 7.38 -3.84 12.54
N SER A 136 8.09 -4.36 13.56
CA SER A 136 9.45 -3.96 13.90
C SER A 136 10.14 -5.07 14.71
N ASN A 137 11.38 -4.82 15.15
CA ASN A 137 12.15 -5.70 16.05
C ASN A 137 11.74 -5.60 17.53
N LYS A 138 10.92 -4.62 17.90
CA LYS A 138 10.42 -4.38 19.27
C LYS A 138 9.09 -3.66 19.28
N ASN A 139 8.37 -3.77 20.40
CA ASN A 139 7.19 -2.97 20.65
C ASN A 139 7.58 -1.52 20.96
N SER A 140 7.08 -0.57 20.19
CA SER A 140 7.45 0.83 20.32
C SER A 140 6.39 1.75 19.71
N GLU A 141 6.45 3.02 20.06
CA GLU A 141 5.76 4.09 19.38
C GLU A 141 6.81 4.91 18.64
N LEU A 142 6.65 5.07 17.34
CA LEU A 142 7.60 5.77 16.48
C LEU A 142 6.93 6.99 15.83
N LEU A 143 7.70 8.06 15.70
CA LEU A 143 7.27 9.24 14.96
C LEU A 143 7.45 8.98 13.46
N MET A 144 6.33 8.92 12.74
CA MET A 144 6.31 8.83 11.29
C MET A 144 6.33 10.20 10.67
N LYS A 145 6.93 10.34 9.49
CA LYS A 145 7.02 11.60 8.74
C LYS A 145 6.70 11.37 7.28
N ALA A 146 6.06 12.35 6.66
CA ALA A 146 5.85 12.42 5.22
C ALA A 146 6.00 13.85 4.69
N TYR A 147 6.32 13.98 3.42
CA TYR A 147 6.36 15.29 2.78
C TYR A 147 4.94 15.88 2.68
N LYS A 148 4.81 17.13 3.14
CA LYS A 148 3.58 17.90 3.00
C LYS A 148 3.74 18.89 1.85
N LYS A 149 2.90 18.76 0.83
CA LYS A 149 2.89 19.68 -0.31
C LYS A 149 1.60 20.51 -0.28
N LYS A 150 1.68 21.77 0.18
CA LYS A 150 0.50 22.62 0.44
C LYS A 150 -0.46 21.93 1.40
N ASN A 151 -1.67 21.59 0.95
CA ASN A 151 -2.71 20.94 1.73
C ASN A 151 -2.80 19.42 1.52
N PHE A 152 -1.78 18.82 0.91
CA PHE A 152 -1.76 17.42 0.55
C PHE A 152 -0.60 16.69 1.22
N ILE A 153 -0.88 15.55 1.84
CA ILE A 153 0.09 14.63 2.46
C ILE A 153 0.11 13.38 1.60
N GLN A 154 1.27 13.06 1.07
CA GLN A 154 1.45 11.85 0.26
C GLN A 154 1.36 10.61 1.14
N SER A 155 0.37 9.74 0.90
CA SER A 155 0.13 8.56 1.73
C SER A 155 1.20 7.47 1.58
N GLY A 156 1.79 7.33 0.41
CA GLY A 156 2.82 6.32 0.12
C GLY A 156 4.25 6.76 0.42
N GLY A 157 4.46 7.81 1.21
CA GLY A 157 5.81 8.32 1.47
C GLY A 157 6.10 8.53 2.97
N PHE A 158 5.44 7.75 3.83
CA PHE A 158 5.68 7.79 5.27
C PHE A 158 6.87 6.90 5.64
N GLY A 159 7.91 7.52 6.20
CA GLY A 159 9.03 6.80 6.82
C GLY A 159 9.19 7.16 8.29
N VAL A 160 9.99 6.39 9.03
CA VAL A 160 10.32 6.70 10.42
C VAL A 160 11.21 7.94 10.49
N ALA A 161 10.86 8.89 11.35
CA ALA A 161 11.69 10.08 11.57
C ALA A 161 12.99 9.70 12.27
N LYS A 162 14.13 10.21 11.76
CA LYS A 162 15.43 9.97 12.37
C LYS A 162 15.65 10.91 13.56
N LYS A 163 16.45 10.46 14.52
CA LYS A 163 16.86 11.30 15.66
C LYS A 163 17.57 12.55 15.15
N ASN A 164 17.17 13.73 15.66
CA ASN A 164 17.69 15.05 15.27
C ASN A 164 17.38 15.47 13.81
N GLU A 165 16.41 14.88 13.16
CA GLU A 165 15.99 15.27 11.83
C GLU A 165 15.20 16.60 11.88
N ASN A 166 15.42 17.47 10.89
CA ASN A 166 14.63 18.69 10.76
C ASN A 166 13.25 18.37 10.17
N LEU A 167 12.24 18.35 11.02
CA LEU A 167 10.86 18.04 10.66
C LEU A 167 10.04 19.26 10.21
N LYS A 168 10.66 20.42 10.06
CA LYS A 168 10.00 21.63 9.59
C LYS A 168 9.46 21.40 8.17
N ASN A 169 8.17 21.68 7.98
CA ASN A 169 7.44 21.46 6.73
C ASN A 169 7.12 19.99 6.39
N LEU A 170 7.34 19.04 7.31
CA LEU A 170 6.86 17.68 7.19
C LEU A 170 5.54 17.51 7.95
N HIS A 171 4.71 16.59 7.48
CA HIS A 171 3.63 16.04 8.29
C HIS A 171 4.22 14.95 9.17
N THR A 172 3.83 14.95 10.45
CA THR A 172 4.26 13.92 11.40
C THR A 172 3.06 13.33 12.12
N GLU A 173 3.08 12.03 12.39
CA GLU A 173 2.13 11.36 13.27
C GLU A 173 2.83 10.25 14.07
N LEU A 174 2.38 10.02 15.31
CA LEU A 174 2.83 8.88 16.10
C LEU A 174 2.12 7.62 15.63
N ALA A 175 2.87 6.52 15.52
CA ALA A 175 2.36 5.25 15.09
C ALA A 175 2.90 4.11 15.96
N PHE A 176 2.05 3.12 16.25
CA PHE A 176 2.42 1.95 17.03
C PHE A 176 3.11 0.92 16.16
N PHE A 177 4.16 0.32 16.70
CA PHE A 177 4.88 -0.79 16.10
C PHE A 177 4.96 -1.95 17.08
N LYS A 178 4.89 -3.16 16.54
CA LYS A 178 4.96 -4.39 17.33
C LYS A 178 6.03 -5.32 16.80
N LYS A 179 6.66 -6.07 17.70
CA LYS A 179 7.57 -7.14 17.32
C LYS A 179 6.79 -8.27 16.67
N THR A 180 7.24 -8.70 15.50
CA THR A 180 6.52 -9.68 14.68
C THR A 180 6.42 -11.04 15.38
N ASP A 181 7.51 -11.51 15.98
CA ASP A 181 7.59 -12.79 16.70
C ASP A 181 6.59 -12.93 17.86
N ASP A 182 6.11 -11.80 18.42
CA ASP A 182 5.19 -11.81 19.56
C ASP A 182 3.71 -11.91 19.11
N LEU A 183 3.45 -11.76 17.83
CA LEU A 183 2.09 -11.61 17.31
C LEU A 183 1.60 -12.80 16.49
N ILE A 184 2.52 -13.58 15.93
CA ILE A 184 2.17 -14.49 14.85
C ILE A 184 2.76 -15.87 15.14
N ASP A 185 1.88 -16.80 15.49
CA ASP A 185 2.22 -18.23 15.46
C ASP A 185 1.88 -18.79 14.09
N VAL A 186 2.92 -19.03 13.29
CA VAL A 186 2.82 -19.60 11.93
C VAL A 186 3.61 -20.90 11.81
N LYS A 187 3.86 -21.56 12.92
CA LYS A 187 4.60 -22.81 12.95
C LYS A 187 4.00 -23.81 11.95
N ASN A 188 4.85 -24.38 11.10
CA ASN A 188 4.48 -25.31 10.02
C ASN A 188 3.54 -24.71 8.96
N LYS A 189 3.53 -23.41 8.78
CA LYS A 189 2.76 -22.71 7.74
C LYS A 189 3.66 -22.17 6.66
N LYS A 190 3.17 -22.19 5.43
CA LYS A 190 3.88 -21.61 4.28
C LYS A 190 3.42 -20.18 4.08
N LEU A 191 4.38 -19.25 4.13
CA LEU A 191 4.14 -17.83 4.08
C LEU A 191 4.71 -17.22 2.80
N MET A 192 3.97 -16.28 2.24
CA MET A 192 4.47 -15.27 1.32
C MET A 192 4.46 -13.93 2.04
N ILE A 193 5.58 -13.24 2.04
CA ILE A 193 5.72 -11.95 2.73
C ILE A 193 6.15 -10.89 1.72
N LYS A 194 5.43 -9.78 1.68
CA LYS A 194 5.84 -8.52 1.05
C LYS A 194 6.20 -7.54 2.16
N ILE A 195 7.37 -6.91 2.06
CA ILE A 195 7.81 -5.86 2.97
C ILE A 195 8.11 -4.61 2.13
N ASP A 196 7.44 -3.51 2.45
CA ASP A 196 7.61 -2.23 1.80
C ASP A 196 7.27 -1.13 2.82
N THR A 197 8.27 -0.74 3.62
CA THR A 197 8.12 0.06 4.83
C THR A 197 8.93 1.35 4.83
N GLU A 198 9.33 1.80 3.61
CA GLU A 198 10.01 3.08 3.39
C GLU A 198 11.25 3.27 4.30
N GLY A 199 12.09 2.23 4.33
CA GLY A 199 13.39 2.22 5.04
C GLY A 199 13.35 1.67 6.46
N HIS A 200 12.32 0.86 6.81
CA HIS A 200 12.22 0.13 8.09
C HIS A 200 12.24 -1.40 7.89
N GLU A 201 12.65 -1.86 6.70
CA GLU A 201 12.62 -3.27 6.30
C GLU A 201 13.54 -4.13 7.16
N PHE A 202 14.69 -3.57 7.55
CA PHE A 202 15.67 -4.29 8.37
C PHE A 202 15.12 -4.60 9.77
N GLU A 203 14.50 -3.64 10.43
CA GLU A 203 13.88 -3.82 11.75
C GLU A 203 12.70 -4.78 11.70
N VAL A 204 11.95 -4.80 10.58
CA VAL A 204 10.89 -5.78 10.36
C VAL A 204 11.47 -7.19 10.32
N LEU A 205 12.53 -7.40 9.53
CA LEU A 205 13.21 -8.71 9.41
C LEU A 205 13.85 -9.15 10.74
N GLU A 206 14.49 -8.23 11.49
CA GLU A 206 15.01 -8.51 12.81
C GLU A 206 13.92 -8.96 13.82
N GLY A 207 12.68 -8.52 13.61
CA GLY A 207 11.52 -8.93 14.41
C GLY A 207 10.95 -10.30 14.06
N MET A 208 11.46 -10.99 13.02
CA MET A 208 10.94 -12.24 12.44
C MET A 208 11.88 -13.44 12.66
N ASN A 209 12.52 -13.56 13.80
CA ASN A 209 13.49 -14.66 14.05
C ASN A 209 12.83 -16.04 14.26
N LYS A 210 11.51 -16.08 14.47
CA LYS A 210 10.75 -17.32 14.72
C LYS A 210 9.81 -17.70 13.59
N ILE A 211 9.83 -16.93 12.52
CA ILE A 211 8.94 -17.11 11.34
C ILE A 211 9.70 -17.78 10.19
#